data_73923cf800aef957e2dbee0fa952c4f0
#
_entry.id   73923cf800aef957e2dbee0fa952c4f0
#
_cell.length_a   1.000
_cell.length_b   1.000
_cell.length_c   1.000
_cell.angle_alpha   90.00
_cell.angle_beta   90.00
_cell.angle_gamma   90.00
#
_symmetry.space_group_name_H-M   'P 1'
#
loop_
_entity.id
_entity.type
_entity.pdbx_description
1 polymer ?
#
loop_
_entity_poly.entity_id
_entity_poly.type
_entity_poly.pdbx_seq_one_letter_code
_entity_poly.pdbx_strand_id
1 'polypeptide(L)'
;MKTILILVASLLPFISLAQKAKFYLGSQEKSANASISLCELDLSTGKVALLDTFNNCTGPGYLALSPNKKNLYAVSADNKVNAFKIGSDARLTYQNGQSSEGVNPCHVSVHPSGKMAFVSNYTAGSFTAYTLQPDGEVNPPVFTEQYTGHGPNAKRQEKSHAHFAATTPDGRYVYVADLGGDKLMNYAVDIKSGKLAPNAAQPAFSGKPGSGPRHFVVHPSGKWLFLLNELEATLTACSISKQGVITEIATYPTIPADFKEPNTSAAIHLHPNNKFVYVSNRGRNSISAFKIKADGTLEKVDEQTRAIAVPRDFNFDPSGKFMIVANQSTDNIVVYDVNPATGKLSFRHESISTKLPICVTFL
;
A
#
# COMPACT_ATOMS: atom_id res chain seq x y z
N MET A 1 67.31 29.58 13.84
CA MET A 1 66.03 30.06 13.42
C MET A 1 65.12 28.88 13.16
N LYS A 2 64.13 28.64 14.02
CA LYS A 2 63.15 27.54 13.84
C LYS A 2 61.90 28.17 13.19
N THR A 3 61.61 27.78 11.96
CA THR A 3 60.41 28.22 11.22
C THR A 3 59.20 27.38 11.68
N ILE A 4 58.22 28.05 12.31
CA ILE A 4 56.97 27.42 12.70
C ILE A 4 56.02 27.52 11.50
N LEU A 5 55.63 26.37 10.93
CA LEU A 5 54.60 26.29 9.88
C LEU A 5 53.24 26.23 10.57
N ILE A 6 52.44 27.30 10.44
CA ILE A 6 51.07 27.32 10.92
C ILE A 6 50.17 26.75 9.83
N LEU A 7 49.61 25.56 10.08
CA LEU A 7 48.62 24.89 9.23
C LEU A 7 47.25 25.54 9.52
N VAL A 8 46.79 26.38 8.64
CA VAL A 8 45.39 26.92 8.71
C VAL A 8 44.46 25.88 8.10
N ALA A 9 43.80 25.12 8.96
CA ALA A 9 42.71 24.24 8.54
C ALA A 9 41.45 25.07 8.20
N SER A 10 41.16 25.25 6.92
CA SER A 10 39.92 25.85 6.47
C SER A 10 38.72 24.94 6.75
N LEU A 11 37.91 25.25 7.75
CA LEU A 11 36.61 24.66 7.98
C LEU A 11 35.67 25.12 6.86
N LEU A 12 35.53 24.33 5.80
CA LEU A 12 34.44 24.50 4.84
C LEU A 12 33.13 24.11 5.55
N PRO A 13 32.09 24.98 5.56
CA PRO A 13 30.81 24.61 6.09
C PRO A 13 30.26 23.46 5.21
N PHE A 14 30.04 22.28 5.80
CA PHE A 14 29.23 21.24 5.20
C PHE A 14 27.81 21.79 5.11
N ILE A 15 27.42 22.32 3.95
CA ILE A 15 26.03 22.56 3.61
C ILE A 15 25.40 21.18 3.43
N SER A 16 24.82 20.65 4.49
CA SER A 16 23.93 19.49 4.40
C SER A 16 22.72 19.94 3.56
N LEU A 17 22.72 19.62 2.29
CA LEU A 17 21.51 19.72 1.48
C LEU A 17 20.43 18.91 2.19
N ALA A 18 19.40 19.54 2.67
CA ALA A 18 18.25 18.89 3.30
C ALA A 18 17.72 17.82 2.32
N GLN A 19 17.87 16.56 2.70
CA GLN A 19 17.42 15.46 1.86
C GLN A 19 15.89 15.46 1.86
N LYS A 20 15.28 15.52 0.69
CA LYS A 20 13.83 15.62 0.50
C LYS A 20 13.31 14.36 -0.15
N ALA A 21 12.13 13.90 0.26
CA ALA A 21 11.42 12.79 -0.34
C ALA A 21 10.09 13.27 -0.91
N LYS A 22 9.80 12.96 -2.16
CA LYS A 22 8.51 13.28 -2.79
C LYS A 22 7.56 12.09 -2.70
N PHE A 23 6.28 12.39 -2.57
CA PHE A 23 5.23 11.38 -2.54
C PHE A 23 3.93 11.91 -3.13
N TYR A 24 3.07 10.98 -3.56
CA TYR A 24 1.74 11.29 -4.04
C TYR A 24 0.70 10.87 -3.00
N LEU A 25 -0.38 11.65 -2.91
CA LEU A 25 -1.58 11.32 -2.14
C LEU A 25 -2.73 11.05 -3.11
N GLY A 26 -3.36 9.91 -2.96
CA GLY A 26 -4.65 9.59 -3.58
C GLY A 26 -5.80 10.05 -2.70
N SER A 27 -6.93 10.42 -3.34
CA SER A 27 -8.12 10.94 -2.67
C SER A 27 -9.37 10.16 -3.07
N GLN A 28 -10.29 9.99 -2.12
CA GLN A 28 -11.64 9.45 -2.39
C GLN A 28 -12.66 10.54 -2.72
N GLU A 29 -12.25 11.79 -2.83
CA GLU A 29 -13.10 12.89 -3.29
C GLU A 29 -13.60 12.60 -4.71
N LYS A 30 -14.92 12.73 -4.95
CA LYS A 30 -15.55 12.41 -6.23
C LYS A 30 -15.96 13.65 -7.03
N SER A 31 -15.74 14.84 -6.49
CA SER A 31 -16.05 16.10 -7.19
C SER A 31 -15.07 16.36 -8.34
N ALA A 32 -15.36 17.36 -9.15
CA ALA A 32 -14.45 17.84 -10.20
C ALA A 32 -13.10 18.35 -9.66
N ASN A 33 -13.00 18.57 -8.34
CA ASN A 33 -11.76 18.98 -7.67
C ASN A 33 -10.94 17.80 -7.11
N ALA A 34 -11.41 16.56 -7.35
CA ALA A 34 -10.65 15.36 -7.00
C ALA A 34 -9.30 15.37 -7.70
N SER A 35 -8.24 15.12 -6.96
CA SER A 35 -6.88 15.23 -7.48
C SER A 35 -5.93 14.22 -6.85
N ILE A 36 -4.87 13.91 -7.58
CA ILE A 36 -3.65 13.35 -7.03
C ILE A 36 -2.81 14.53 -6.55
N SER A 37 -2.43 14.56 -5.27
CA SER A 37 -1.56 15.60 -4.72
C SER A 37 -0.11 15.16 -4.77
N LEU A 38 0.79 16.01 -5.25
CA LEU A 38 2.24 15.85 -5.13
C LEU A 38 2.72 16.61 -3.89
N CYS A 39 3.36 15.89 -3.00
CA CYS A 39 3.88 16.42 -1.74
C CYS A 39 5.39 16.18 -1.62
N GLU A 40 6.05 16.98 -0.78
CA GLU A 40 7.46 16.84 -0.44
C GLU A 40 7.64 16.80 1.08
N LEU A 41 8.36 15.79 1.56
CA LEU A 41 8.76 15.61 2.95
C LEU A 41 10.23 16.03 3.11
N ASP A 42 10.50 16.95 4.01
CA ASP A 42 11.87 17.31 4.44
C ASP A 42 12.35 16.26 5.47
N LEU A 43 13.34 15.45 5.09
CA LEU A 43 13.87 14.36 5.92
C LEU A 43 14.73 14.80 7.10
N SER A 44 14.97 16.12 7.25
CA SER A 44 15.65 16.68 8.43
C SER A 44 14.66 17.13 9.50
N THR A 45 13.52 17.69 9.08
CA THR A 45 12.53 18.31 9.97
C THR A 45 11.23 17.52 10.08
N GLY A 46 10.92 16.63 9.12
CA GLY A 46 9.64 15.98 9.00
C GLY A 46 8.53 16.88 8.45
N LYS A 47 8.81 18.11 8.06
CA LYS A 47 7.82 19.02 7.48
C LYS A 47 7.39 18.57 6.10
N VAL A 48 6.09 18.67 5.81
CA VAL A 48 5.51 18.33 4.51
C VAL A 48 5.00 19.61 3.83
N ALA A 49 5.26 19.72 2.54
CA ALA A 49 4.73 20.77 1.67
C ALA A 49 3.91 20.14 0.53
N LEU A 50 2.75 20.73 0.21
CA LEU A 50 2.03 20.46 -1.02
C LEU A 50 2.74 21.22 -2.16
N LEU A 51 3.13 20.50 -3.21
CA LEU A 51 3.83 21.08 -4.36
C LEU A 51 2.90 21.33 -5.54
N ASP A 52 1.99 20.38 -5.82
CA ASP A 52 1.10 20.43 -6.98
C ASP A 52 -0.10 19.50 -6.82
N THR A 53 -1.12 19.65 -7.70
CA THR A 53 -2.31 18.80 -7.78
C THR A 53 -2.66 18.50 -9.23
N PHE A 54 -3.12 17.24 -9.51
CA PHE A 54 -3.42 16.76 -10.86
C PHE A 54 -4.86 16.24 -10.91
N ASN A 55 -5.73 16.88 -11.71
CA ASN A 55 -7.19 16.67 -11.74
C ASN A 55 -7.67 15.83 -12.94
N ASN A 56 -6.76 15.12 -13.63
CA ASN A 56 -7.09 14.31 -14.82
C ASN A 56 -7.73 12.95 -14.50
N CYS A 57 -8.12 12.72 -13.24
CA CYS A 57 -8.63 11.44 -12.77
C CYS A 57 -9.67 11.70 -11.67
N THR A 58 -10.90 11.21 -11.83
CA THR A 58 -11.98 11.42 -10.87
C THR A 58 -11.83 10.46 -9.69
N GLY A 59 -11.66 10.98 -8.48
CA GLY A 59 -11.53 10.17 -7.26
C GLY A 59 -10.40 9.15 -7.36
N PRO A 60 -9.14 9.58 -7.51
CA PRO A 60 -7.97 8.69 -7.62
C PRO A 60 -7.71 7.97 -6.29
N GLY A 61 -8.42 6.87 -6.08
CA GLY A 61 -8.54 6.21 -4.78
C GLY A 61 -7.30 5.42 -4.35
N TYR A 62 -6.60 4.80 -5.28
CA TYR A 62 -5.37 4.05 -4.99
C TYR A 62 -4.34 4.27 -6.08
N LEU A 63 -3.08 4.35 -5.67
CA LEU A 63 -1.96 4.71 -6.54
C LEU A 63 -0.88 3.63 -6.49
N ALA A 64 -0.25 3.35 -7.63
CA ALA A 64 0.91 2.46 -7.71
C ALA A 64 1.97 3.03 -8.67
N LEU A 65 3.23 2.94 -8.28
CA LEU A 65 4.36 3.29 -9.14
C LEU A 65 4.78 2.10 -10.01
N SER A 66 5.25 2.39 -11.22
CA SER A 66 6.07 1.42 -11.95
C SER A 66 7.39 1.15 -11.21
N PRO A 67 8.00 -0.04 -11.33
CA PRO A 67 9.25 -0.36 -10.64
C PRO A 67 10.41 0.59 -10.96
N ASN A 68 10.43 1.16 -12.17
CA ASN A 68 11.42 2.16 -12.62
C ASN A 68 11.05 3.59 -12.21
N LYS A 69 9.91 3.79 -11.50
CA LYS A 69 9.38 5.09 -11.03
C LYS A 69 9.17 6.13 -12.14
N LYS A 70 8.97 5.70 -13.38
CA LYS A 70 8.68 6.59 -14.52
C LYS A 70 7.19 6.79 -14.78
N ASN A 71 6.36 5.92 -14.22
CA ASN A 71 4.92 5.96 -14.38
C ASN A 71 4.20 5.78 -13.04
N LEU A 72 3.05 6.43 -12.91
CA LEU A 72 2.08 6.26 -11.83
C LEU A 72 0.78 5.72 -12.43
N TYR A 73 0.18 4.77 -11.75
CA TYR A 73 -1.13 4.22 -12.08
C TYR A 73 -2.12 4.56 -10.98
N ALA A 74 -3.35 4.92 -11.35
CA ALA A 74 -4.42 5.26 -10.42
C ALA A 74 -5.72 4.57 -10.82
N VAL A 75 -6.39 3.93 -9.86
CA VAL A 75 -7.81 3.55 -10.04
C VAL A 75 -8.69 4.73 -9.72
N SER A 76 -9.81 4.87 -10.42
CA SER A 76 -10.69 6.03 -10.32
C SER A 76 -12.17 5.68 -10.16
N ALA A 77 -12.94 6.65 -9.65
CA ALA A 77 -14.36 6.48 -9.35
C ALA A 77 -15.23 6.26 -10.59
N ASP A 78 -14.74 6.57 -11.79
CA ASP A 78 -15.37 6.27 -13.08
C ASP A 78 -15.05 4.86 -13.61
N ASN A 79 -14.60 3.96 -12.73
CA ASN A 79 -14.29 2.56 -13.01
C ASN A 79 -13.19 2.36 -14.04
N LYS A 80 -12.11 3.12 -13.91
CA LYS A 80 -10.92 3.00 -14.78
C LYS A 80 -9.66 2.74 -13.99
N VAL A 81 -8.64 2.24 -14.70
CA VAL A 81 -7.24 2.35 -14.37
C VAL A 81 -6.59 3.36 -15.31
N ASN A 82 -5.92 4.37 -14.75
CA ASN A 82 -5.32 5.48 -15.47
C ASN A 82 -3.81 5.42 -15.35
N ALA A 83 -3.10 5.73 -16.44
CA ALA A 83 -1.64 5.83 -16.49
C ALA A 83 -1.20 7.30 -16.61
N PHE A 84 -0.16 7.63 -15.86
CA PHE A 84 0.50 8.93 -15.88
C PHE A 84 2.00 8.74 -16.05
N LYS A 85 2.62 9.57 -16.87
CA LYS A 85 4.08 9.71 -16.94
C LYS A 85 4.56 10.65 -15.83
N ILE A 86 5.64 10.27 -15.17
CA ILE A 86 6.29 11.07 -14.14
C ILE A 86 7.46 11.83 -14.78
N GLY A 87 7.41 13.16 -14.71
CA GLY A 87 8.48 14.05 -15.15
C GLY A 87 9.68 14.06 -14.18
N SER A 88 10.78 14.67 -14.58
CA SER A 88 11.98 14.81 -13.74
C SER A 88 11.74 15.67 -12.48
N ASP A 89 10.74 16.53 -12.51
CA ASP A 89 10.26 17.36 -11.39
C ASP A 89 9.20 16.63 -10.54
N ALA A 90 8.84 15.40 -10.90
CA ALA A 90 7.78 14.57 -10.34
C ALA A 90 6.35 15.02 -10.73
N ARG A 91 6.18 15.96 -11.67
CA ARG A 91 4.87 16.29 -12.19
C ARG A 91 4.30 15.17 -13.04
N LEU A 92 2.98 15.04 -13.00
CA LEU A 92 2.26 13.99 -13.72
C LEU A 92 1.72 14.53 -15.06
N THR A 93 1.91 13.73 -16.11
CA THR A 93 1.26 13.92 -17.41
C THR A 93 0.38 12.71 -17.68
N TYR A 94 -0.92 12.93 -17.86
CA TYR A 94 -1.87 11.86 -18.20
C TYR A 94 -1.48 11.24 -19.55
N GLN A 95 -1.50 9.91 -19.62
CA GLN A 95 -1.23 9.15 -20.83
C GLN A 95 -2.50 8.54 -21.40
N ASN A 96 -3.06 7.56 -20.70
CA ASN A 96 -4.30 6.91 -21.11
C ASN A 96 -5.05 6.31 -19.91
N GLY A 97 -6.24 5.76 -20.17
CA GLY A 97 -7.01 5.00 -19.21
C GLY A 97 -7.76 3.86 -19.89
N GLN A 98 -7.93 2.75 -19.15
CA GLN A 98 -8.69 1.58 -19.56
C GLN A 98 -9.81 1.30 -18.57
N SER A 99 -10.88 0.62 -19.03
CA SER A 99 -11.93 0.08 -18.14
C SER A 99 -11.33 -0.84 -17.10
N SER A 100 -11.80 -0.79 -15.85
CA SER A 100 -11.43 -1.76 -14.81
C SER A 100 -12.15 -3.11 -14.95
N GLU A 101 -13.05 -3.24 -15.93
CA GLU A 101 -13.91 -4.41 -16.15
C GLU A 101 -14.70 -4.79 -14.88
N GLY A 102 -15.02 -3.78 -14.07
CA GLY A 102 -15.76 -3.97 -12.83
C GLY A 102 -16.25 -2.65 -12.24
N VAL A 103 -16.84 -2.71 -11.06
CA VAL A 103 -17.38 -1.56 -10.36
C VAL A 103 -16.62 -1.31 -9.08
N ASN A 104 -16.27 -0.02 -8.85
CA ASN A 104 -15.54 0.46 -7.68
C ASN A 104 -14.15 -0.20 -7.56
N PRO A 105 -13.24 0.03 -8.55
CA PRO A 105 -11.85 -0.40 -8.43
C PRO A 105 -11.22 0.31 -7.22
N CYS A 106 -10.67 -0.48 -6.31
CA CYS A 106 -10.17 0.02 -5.02
C CYS A 106 -8.68 -0.20 -4.82
N HIS A 107 -8.03 -0.94 -5.71
CA HIS A 107 -6.60 -1.21 -5.65
C HIS A 107 -6.01 -1.41 -7.05
N VAL A 108 -4.79 -0.91 -7.24
CA VAL A 108 -3.94 -1.19 -8.40
C VAL A 108 -2.53 -1.55 -7.92
N SER A 109 -1.89 -2.50 -8.58
CA SER A 109 -0.47 -2.81 -8.39
C SER A 109 0.22 -3.08 -9.71
N VAL A 110 1.55 -3.04 -9.71
CA VAL A 110 2.38 -3.29 -10.89
C VAL A 110 3.30 -4.47 -10.62
N HIS A 111 3.39 -5.36 -11.60
CA HIS A 111 4.31 -6.49 -11.57
C HIS A 111 5.77 -6.02 -11.47
N PRO A 112 6.68 -6.72 -10.74
CA PRO A 112 8.08 -6.30 -10.60
C PRO A 112 8.85 -6.08 -11.90
N SER A 113 8.43 -6.72 -13.00
CA SER A 113 9.00 -6.48 -14.34
C SER A 113 8.56 -5.16 -14.98
N GLY A 114 7.55 -4.47 -14.45
CA GLY A 114 6.94 -3.31 -15.06
C GLY A 114 6.07 -3.58 -16.30
N LYS A 115 5.78 -4.86 -16.62
CA LYS A 115 5.07 -5.23 -17.86
C LYS A 115 3.58 -5.55 -17.68
N MET A 116 3.11 -5.65 -16.45
CA MET A 116 1.70 -5.91 -16.14
C MET A 116 1.23 -5.05 -14.97
N ALA A 117 -0.06 -4.72 -14.97
CA ALA A 117 -0.77 -4.12 -13.85
C ALA A 117 -1.99 -4.98 -13.47
N PHE A 118 -2.40 -4.89 -12.21
CA PHE A 118 -3.46 -5.68 -11.59
C PHE A 118 -4.42 -4.76 -10.86
N VAL A 119 -5.72 -4.94 -11.08
CA VAL A 119 -6.78 -4.12 -10.49
C VAL A 119 -7.78 -5.02 -9.77
N SER A 120 -8.15 -4.64 -8.55
CA SER A 120 -9.21 -5.28 -7.77
C SER A 120 -10.44 -4.37 -7.73
N ASN A 121 -11.61 -4.90 -8.10
CA ASN A 121 -12.89 -4.20 -8.13
C ASN A 121 -13.75 -4.65 -6.94
N TYR A 122 -13.92 -3.78 -5.95
CA TYR A 122 -14.58 -4.13 -4.68
C TYR A 122 -16.07 -4.47 -4.87
N THR A 123 -16.83 -3.55 -5.47
CA THR A 123 -18.28 -3.72 -5.58
C THR A 123 -18.65 -4.81 -6.58
N ALA A 124 -17.87 -4.96 -7.64
CA ALA A 124 -18.07 -6.08 -8.58
C ALA A 124 -17.63 -7.41 -7.98
N GLY A 125 -16.62 -7.45 -7.11
CA GLY A 125 -15.99 -8.69 -6.65
C GLY A 125 -15.18 -9.33 -7.77
N SER A 126 -14.49 -8.54 -8.60
CA SER A 126 -13.73 -9.02 -9.75
C SER A 126 -12.27 -8.57 -9.70
N PHE A 127 -11.44 -9.27 -10.45
CA PHE A 127 -10.02 -9.00 -10.62
C PHE A 127 -9.69 -8.88 -12.10
N THR A 128 -8.90 -7.87 -12.47
CA THR A 128 -8.52 -7.62 -13.87
C THR A 128 -7.01 -7.41 -13.99
N ALA A 129 -6.40 -7.99 -15.03
CA ALA A 129 -4.99 -7.81 -15.35
C ALA A 129 -4.80 -7.20 -16.74
N TYR A 130 -3.76 -6.38 -16.85
CA TYR A 130 -3.39 -5.63 -18.07
C TYR A 130 -1.93 -5.87 -18.39
N THR A 131 -1.58 -5.83 -19.66
CA THR A 131 -0.19 -5.60 -20.07
C THR A 131 0.08 -4.09 -20.17
N LEU A 132 1.34 -3.71 -19.94
CA LEU A 132 1.79 -2.33 -20.02
C LEU A 132 2.74 -2.14 -21.19
N GLN A 133 2.60 -1.00 -21.89
CA GLN A 133 3.52 -0.58 -22.94
C GLN A 133 4.89 -0.19 -22.36
N PRO A 134 5.96 -0.16 -23.18
CA PRO A 134 7.28 0.28 -22.71
C PRO A 134 7.33 1.71 -22.16
N ASP A 135 6.44 2.59 -22.62
CA ASP A 135 6.27 3.98 -22.13
C ASP A 135 5.36 4.09 -20.92
N GLY A 136 4.71 2.98 -20.52
CA GLY A 136 3.85 2.87 -19.36
C GLY A 136 2.35 2.97 -19.62
N GLU A 137 1.91 3.15 -20.87
CA GLU A 137 0.48 3.11 -21.20
C GLU A 137 -0.14 1.75 -20.87
N VAL A 138 -1.40 1.76 -20.41
CA VAL A 138 -2.17 0.56 -20.11
C VAL A 138 -2.83 0.04 -21.37
N ASN A 139 -2.53 -1.20 -21.75
CA ASN A 139 -3.23 -1.90 -22.83
C ASN A 139 -4.64 -2.32 -22.42
N PRO A 140 -5.53 -2.69 -23.35
CA PRO A 140 -6.77 -3.38 -23.01
C PRO A 140 -6.56 -4.57 -22.07
N PRO A 141 -7.56 -4.95 -21.25
CA PRO A 141 -7.43 -6.06 -20.32
C PRO A 141 -7.10 -7.38 -21.01
N VAL A 142 -6.22 -8.17 -20.40
CA VAL A 142 -5.81 -9.50 -20.93
C VAL A 142 -6.40 -10.63 -20.10
N PHE A 143 -6.91 -10.32 -18.92
CA PHE A 143 -7.54 -11.29 -18.02
C PHE A 143 -8.55 -10.57 -17.13
N THR A 144 -9.76 -11.14 -17.00
CA THR A 144 -10.77 -10.68 -16.03
C THR A 144 -11.44 -11.91 -15.42
N GLU A 145 -11.55 -11.94 -14.10
CA GLU A 145 -12.27 -13.01 -13.39
C GLU A 145 -13.25 -12.40 -12.39
N GLN A 146 -14.51 -12.85 -12.50
CA GLN A 146 -15.58 -12.55 -11.57
C GLN A 146 -15.58 -13.62 -10.47
N TYR A 147 -15.35 -13.21 -9.24
CA TYR A 147 -15.41 -14.12 -8.11
C TYR A 147 -16.85 -14.35 -7.67
N THR A 148 -17.09 -15.57 -7.20
CA THR A 148 -18.33 -15.99 -6.58
C THR A 148 -18.06 -16.54 -5.20
N GLY A 149 -18.84 -16.15 -4.22
CA GLY A 149 -18.68 -16.57 -2.84
C GLY A 149 -19.36 -15.61 -1.89
N HIS A 150 -19.44 -16.01 -0.66
CA HIS A 150 -19.96 -15.22 0.44
C HIS A 150 -19.34 -15.70 1.76
N GLY A 151 -19.38 -14.87 2.79
CA GLY A 151 -18.97 -15.22 4.14
C GLY A 151 -20.13 -15.08 5.14
N PRO A 152 -19.86 -15.31 6.43
CA PRO A 152 -20.89 -15.28 7.47
C PRO A 152 -21.41 -13.87 7.82
N ASN A 153 -20.69 -12.80 7.45
CA ASN A 153 -21.14 -11.42 7.69
C ASN A 153 -22.06 -10.95 6.59
N ALA A 154 -23.36 -11.12 6.78
CA ALA A 154 -24.38 -10.81 5.77
C ALA A 154 -24.40 -9.34 5.26
N LYS A 155 -23.76 -8.38 5.99
CA LYS A 155 -23.70 -6.98 5.57
C LYS A 155 -22.42 -6.63 4.79
N ARG A 156 -21.39 -7.42 4.93
CA ARG A 156 -20.06 -7.12 4.38
C ARG A 156 -19.48 -8.25 3.53
N GLN A 157 -20.15 -9.41 3.55
CA GLN A 157 -19.74 -10.62 2.83
C GLN A 157 -20.93 -11.28 2.14
N GLU A 158 -21.92 -10.48 1.71
CA GLU A 158 -23.09 -10.96 0.95
C GLU A 158 -22.71 -11.54 -0.42
N LYS A 159 -21.50 -11.17 -0.90
CA LYS A 159 -20.86 -11.67 -2.11
C LYS A 159 -19.34 -11.44 -2.05
N SER A 160 -18.63 -11.89 -3.06
CA SER A 160 -17.20 -11.58 -3.22
C SER A 160 -16.93 -10.07 -3.34
N HIS A 161 -15.83 -9.62 -2.70
CA HIS A 161 -15.33 -8.26 -2.72
C HIS A 161 -13.80 -8.26 -2.88
N ALA A 162 -13.32 -8.32 -4.12
CA ALA A 162 -11.88 -8.24 -4.39
C ALA A 162 -11.32 -6.89 -3.93
N HIS A 163 -10.35 -6.90 -3.01
CA HIS A 163 -9.89 -5.67 -2.37
C HIS A 163 -8.43 -5.32 -2.64
N PHE A 164 -7.60 -6.29 -2.89
CA PHE A 164 -6.15 -6.07 -3.06
C PHE A 164 -5.56 -7.14 -3.97
N ALA A 165 -4.59 -6.78 -4.80
CA ALA A 165 -3.81 -7.74 -5.58
C ALA A 165 -2.34 -7.35 -5.56
N ALA A 166 -1.44 -8.31 -5.31
CA ALA A 166 -0.01 -8.09 -5.40
C ALA A 166 0.73 -9.39 -5.74
N THR A 167 1.92 -9.25 -6.33
CA THR A 167 2.75 -10.39 -6.71
C THR A 167 3.72 -10.79 -5.60
N THR A 168 4.21 -12.04 -5.70
CA THR A 168 5.48 -12.41 -5.05
C THR A 168 6.63 -11.53 -5.58
N PRO A 169 7.73 -11.34 -4.80
CA PRO A 169 8.85 -10.51 -5.24
C PRO A 169 9.53 -10.99 -6.54
N ASP A 170 9.47 -12.27 -6.83
CA ASP A 170 9.98 -12.88 -8.07
C ASP A 170 8.98 -12.78 -9.26
N GLY A 171 7.77 -12.25 -9.00
CA GLY A 171 6.73 -12.05 -9.99
C GLY A 171 6.04 -13.31 -10.49
N ARG A 172 6.34 -14.50 -9.97
CA ARG A 172 5.78 -15.74 -10.49
C ARG A 172 4.33 -15.98 -10.13
N TYR A 173 3.87 -15.40 -9.02
CA TYR A 173 2.50 -15.56 -8.54
C TYR A 173 1.90 -14.20 -8.21
N VAL A 174 0.61 -14.03 -8.45
CA VAL A 174 -0.20 -12.93 -7.95
C VAL A 174 -1.29 -13.47 -7.04
N TYR A 175 -1.42 -12.86 -5.86
CA TYR A 175 -2.50 -13.15 -4.92
C TYR A 175 -3.52 -12.04 -4.97
N VAL A 176 -4.80 -12.40 -4.80
CA VAL A 176 -5.91 -11.43 -4.76
C VAL A 176 -6.73 -11.66 -3.51
N ALA A 177 -6.84 -10.68 -2.64
CA ALA A 177 -7.67 -10.76 -1.44
C ALA A 177 -9.13 -10.54 -1.79
N ASP A 178 -9.96 -11.54 -1.50
CA ASP A 178 -11.42 -11.47 -1.57
C ASP A 178 -11.98 -11.39 -0.16
N LEU A 179 -12.33 -10.18 0.26
CA LEU A 179 -12.91 -9.91 1.58
C LEU A 179 -14.23 -10.63 1.78
N GLY A 180 -15.06 -10.66 0.73
CA GLY A 180 -16.38 -11.27 0.81
C GLY A 180 -16.36 -12.77 0.86
N GLY A 181 -15.40 -13.42 0.19
CA GLY A 181 -15.26 -14.87 0.13
C GLY A 181 -14.31 -15.47 1.17
N ASP A 182 -13.70 -14.67 2.03
CA ASP A 182 -12.67 -15.09 3.01
C ASP A 182 -11.49 -15.85 2.36
N LYS A 183 -11.01 -15.36 1.19
CA LYS A 183 -9.99 -16.05 0.39
C LYS A 183 -8.87 -15.14 -0.08
N LEU A 184 -7.69 -15.74 -0.30
CA LEU A 184 -6.69 -15.23 -1.22
C LEU A 184 -6.70 -16.11 -2.47
N MET A 185 -7.19 -15.58 -3.60
CA MET A 185 -7.07 -16.23 -4.90
C MET A 185 -5.59 -16.19 -5.33
N ASN A 186 -5.14 -17.22 -6.04
CA ASN A 186 -3.72 -17.43 -6.32
C ASN A 186 -3.53 -17.85 -7.78
N TYR A 187 -2.80 -17.02 -8.53
CA TYR A 187 -2.55 -17.24 -9.96
C TYR A 187 -1.05 -17.31 -10.24
N ALA A 188 -0.67 -18.24 -11.10
CA ALA A 188 0.63 -18.23 -11.75
C ALA A 188 0.63 -17.19 -12.89
N VAL A 189 1.72 -16.43 -13.00
CA VAL A 189 1.90 -15.36 -14.00
C VAL A 189 2.92 -15.81 -15.04
N ASP A 190 2.50 -15.90 -16.30
CA ASP A 190 3.42 -15.98 -17.44
C ASP A 190 3.67 -14.59 -18.00
N ILE A 191 4.72 -13.95 -17.53
CA ILE A 191 5.08 -12.58 -17.92
C ILE A 191 5.51 -12.45 -19.39
N LYS A 192 5.89 -13.55 -20.04
CA LYS A 192 6.30 -13.53 -21.46
C LYS A 192 5.08 -13.43 -22.38
N SER A 193 4.03 -14.18 -22.06
CA SER A 193 2.77 -14.16 -22.82
C SER A 193 1.73 -13.18 -22.27
N GLY A 194 1.95 -12.60 -21.08
CA GLY A 194 0.98 -11.75 -20.37
C GLY A 194 -0.24 -12.50 -19.87
N LYS A 195 -0.13 -13.82 -19.66
CA LYS A 195 -1.25 -14.68 -19.25
C LYS A 195 -1.20 -15.02 -17.77
N LEU A 196 -2.38 -15.21 -17.19
CA LEU A 196 -2.58 -15.70 -15.84
C LEU A 196 -3.35 -17.04 -15.90
N ALA A 197 -3.03 -17.93 -14.96
CA ALA A 197 -3.80 -19.15 -14.73
C ALA A 197 -3.88 -19.43 -13.23
N PRO A 198 -4.98 -20.01 -12.71
CA PRO A 198 -5.01 -20.45 -11.32
C PRO A 198 -3.79 -21.31 -10.98
N ASN A 199 -3.16 -21.05 -9.83
CA ASN A 199 -2.03 -21.85 -9.39
C ASN A 199 -2.47 -23.29 -9.12
N ALA A 200 -1.96 -24.25 -9.93
CA ALA A 200 -2.36 -25.64 -9.83
C ALA A 200 -2.05 -26.29 -8.46
N ALA A 201 -1.03 -25.76 -7.74
CA ALA A 201 -0.68 -26.27 -6.41
C ALA A 201 -1.65 -25.77 -5.31
N GLN A 202 -2.22 -24.56 -5.48
CA GLN A 202 -3.19 -23.98 -4.55
C GLN A 202 -3.90 -22.82 -5.26
N PRO A 203 -5.04 -23.04 -5.91
CA PRO A 203 -5.76 -21.97 -6.63
C PRO A 203 -6.35 -20.91 -5.68
N ALA A 204 -6.56 -21.24 -4.41
CA ALA A 204 -6.93 -20.29 -3.38
C ALA A 204 -6.46 -20.75 -1.99
N PHE A 205 -6.10 -19.80 -1.13
CA PHE A 205 -5.96 -19.98 0.31
C PHE A 205 -7.26 -19.52 0.98
N SER A 206 -7.84 -20.35 1.85
CA SER A 206 -9.03 -19.99 2.62
C SER A 206 -8.62 -19.47 3.99
N GLY A 207 -9.04 -18.25 4.31
CA GLY A 207 -8.91 -17.67 5.64
C GLY A 207 -9.99 -18.18 6.59
N LYS A 208 -9.95 -17.72 7.83
CA LYS A 208 -11.00 -17.98 8.82
C LYS A 208 -12.32 -17.34 8.35
N PRO A 209 -13.44 -18.07 8.37
CA PRO A 209 -14.74 -17.51 8.00
C PRO A 209 -15.10 -16.26 8.82
N GLY A 210 -15.47 -15.17 8.16
CA GLY A 210 -15.79 -13.89 8.79
C GLY A 210 -14.60 -12.96 9.02
N SER A 211 -13.39 -13.37 8.69
CA SER A 211 -12.17 -12.57 8.89
C SER A 211 -12.08 -11.36 7.94
N GLY A 212 -12.53 -11.52 6.70
CA GLY A 212 -12.50 -10.47 5.68
C GLY A 212 -11.10 -10.06 5.25
N PRO A 213 -10.37 -10.90 4.51
CA PRO A 213 -9.05 -10.57 3.94
C PRO A 213 -9.10 -9.28 3.15
N ARG A 214 -8.27 -8.29 3.50
CA ARG A 214 -8.33 -6.97 2.87
C ARG A 214 -7.08 -6.64 2.06
N HIS A 215 -5.98 -6.44 2.74
CA HIS A 215 -4.67 -6.13 2.20
C HIS A 215 -3.63 -7.10 2.76
N PHE A 216 -2.55 -7.28 2.05
CA PHE A 216 -1.41 -8.06 2.53
C PHE A 216 -0.09 -7.47 2.04
N VAL A 217 1.00 -7.87 2.65
CA VAL A 217 2.35 -7.60 2.16
C VAL A 217 3.11 -8.91 2.06
N VAL A 218 3.88 -9.07 0.99
CA VAL A 218 4.84 -10.17 0.85
C VAL A 218 6.20 -9.65 1.26
N HIS A 219 6.83 -10.32 2.22
CA HIS A 219 8.17 -9.99 2.65
C HIS A 219 9.16 -10.12 1.47
N PRO A 220 10.14 -9.21 1.29
CA PRO A 220 11.07 -9.25 0.15
C PRO A 220 11.87 -10.54 0.00
N SER A 221 12.02 -11.33 1.08
CA SER A 221 12.61 -12.68 0.99
C SER A 221 11.77 -13.67 0.20
N GLY A 222 10.50 -13.35 -0.11
CA GLY A 222 9.54 -14.28 -0.72
C GLY A 222 9.07 -15.43 0.17
N LYS A 223 9.48 -15.46 1.45
CA LYS A 223 9.15 -16.56 2.38
C LYS A 223 7.89 -16.34 3.19
N TRP A 224 7.51 -15.08 3.43
CA TRP A 224 6.45 -14.70 4.34
C TRP A 224 5.43 -13.79 3.65
N LEU A 225 4.16 -13.99 3.99
CA LEU A 225 3.04 -13.11 3.66
C LEU A 225 2.34 -12.74 4.97
N PHE A 226 2.04 -11.45 5.14
CA PHE A 226 1.28 -10.95 6.28
C PHE A 226 -0.05 -10.42 5.77
N LEU A 227 -1.14 -11.09 6.16
CA LEU A 227 -2.49 -10.83 5.68
C LEU A 227 -3.29 -10.07 6.73
N LEU A 228 -3.74 -8.88 6.39
CA LEU A 228 -4.61 -8.06 7.23
C LEU A 228 -6.08 -8.38 6.97
N ASN A 229 -6.77 -8.81 8.01
CA ASN A 229 -8.19 -9.12 7.99
C ASN A 229 -9.00 -7.91 8.50
N GLU A 230 -9.85 -7.36 7.64
CA GLU A 230 -10.59 -6.11 7.92
C GLU A 230 -11.62 -6.29 9.01
N LEU A 231 -12.44 -7.35 8.91
CA LEU A 231 -13.66 -7.50 9.70
C LEU A 231 -13.38 -8.00 11.13
N GLU A 232 -12.33 -8.80 11.28
CA GLU A 232 -11.94 -9.36 12.57
C GLU A 232 -10.85 -8.56 13.29
N ALA A 233 -10.26 -7.55 12.61
CA ALA A 233 -9.13 -6.77 13.10
C ALA A 233 -7.95 -7.67 13.54
N THR A 234 -7.55 -8.58 12.65
CA THR A 234 -6.44 -9.51 12.89
C THR A 234 -5.39 -9.44 11.79
N LEU A 235 -4.18 -9.83 12.11
CA LEU A 235 -3.04 -9.95 11.21
C LEU A 235 -2.58 -11.41 11.21
N THR A 236 -2.74 -12.10 10.06
CA THR A 236 -2.33 -13.49 9.87
C THR A 236 -0.96 -13.54 9.23
N ALA A 237 0.00 -14.16 9.91
CA ALA A 237 1.30 -14.49 9.37
C ALA A 237 1.24 -15.82 8.62
N CYS A 238 1.76 -15.85 7.40
CA CYS A 238 1.79 -17.02 6.54
C CYS A 238 3.19 -17.27 5.98
N SER A 239 3.52 -18.52 5.72
CA SER A 239 4.65 -18.90 4.89
C SER A 239 4.25 -19.03 3.42
N ILE A 240 5.21 -18.82 2.50
CA ILE A 240 5.05 -19.03 1.07
C ILE A 240 6.08 -20.06 0.61
N SER A 241 5.63 -21.14 -0.05
CA SER A 241 6.52 -22.13 -0.66
C SER A 241 7.07 -21.64 -2.02
N LYS A 242 8.06 -22.35 -2.58
CA LYS A 242 8.56 -22.09 -3.94
C LYS A 242 7.49 -22.27 -5.03
N GLN A 243 6.43 -23.03 -4.77
CA GLN A 243 5.29 -23.23 -5.66
C GLN A 243 4.16 -22.21 -5.42
N GLY A 244 4.40 -21.16 -4.63
CA GLY A 244 3.41 -20.13 -4.32
C GLY A 244 2.29 -20.60 -3.37
N VAL A 245 2.48 -21.73 -2.67
CA VAL A 245 1.52 -22.24 -1.69
C VAL A 245 1.63 -21.43 -0.41
N ILE A 246 0.50 -20.92 0.07
CA ILE A 246 0.36 -20.18 1.32
C ILE A 246 -0.05 -21.13 2.44
N THR A 247 0.64 -21.06 3.57
CA THR A 247 0.30 -21.81 4.79
C THR A 247 0.30 -20.88 5.98
N GLU A 248 -0.80 -20.84 6.74
CA GLU A 248 -0.90 -20.04 7.97
C GLU A 248 0.11 -20.50 9.02
N ILE A 249 0.75 -19.55 9.70
CA ILE A 249 1.64 -19.77 10.83
C ILE A 249 0.91 -19.42 12.12
N ALA A 250 0.37 -18.21 12.21
CA ALA A 250 -0.35 -17.72 13.38
C ALA A 250 -1.14 -16.44 13.06
N THR A 251 -2.17 -16.14 13.84
CA THR A 251 -2.99 -14.95 13.73
C THR A 251 -2.93 -14.13 15.02
N TYR A 252 -2.81 -12.80 14.88
CA TYR A 252 -2.58 -11.84 15.97
C TYR A 252 -3.65 -10.74 15.95
N PRO A 253 -4.18 -10.30 17.11
CA PRO A 253 -5.08 -9.16 17.17
C PRO A 253 -4.31 -7.86 16.85
N THR A 254 -4.94 -6.97 16.07
CA THR A 254 -4.37 -5.66 15.76
C THR A 254 -4.79 -4.56 16.72
N ILE A 255 -5.86 -4.79 17.48
CA ILE A 255 -6.41 -3.89 18.50
C ILE A 255 -6.38 -4.56 19.88
N PRO A 256 -6.47 -3.82 20.98
CA PRO A 256 -6.57 -4.37 22.34
C PRO A 256 -7.85 -5.20 22.53
N ALA A 257 -7.76 -6.26 23.34
CA ALA A 257 -8.89 -7.16 23.59
C ALA A 257 -10.07 -6.51 24.36
N ASP A 258 -9.81 -5.45 25.08
CA ASP A 258 -10.81 -4.64 25.81
C ASP A 258 -11.51 -3.58 24.96
N PHE A 259 -11.04 -3.32 23.76
CA PHE A 259 -11.72 -2.42 22.81
C PHE A 259 -12.95 -3.12 22.21
N LYS A 260 -14.16 -2.56 22.49
CA LYS A 260 -15.45 -3.17 22.09
C LYS A 260 -16.24 -2.38 21.05
N GLU A 261 -15.76 -1.17 20.73
CA GLU A 261 -16.42 -0.36 19.71
C GLU A 261 -16.21 -0.94 18.30
N PRO A 262 -17.08 -0.60 17.34
CA PRO A 262 -16.92 -1.03 15.97
C PRO A 262 -15.53 -0.66 15.39
N ASN A 263 -14.88 -1.63 14.79
CA ASN A 263 -13.56 -1.45 14.17
C ASN A 263 -13.46 -2.21 12.86
N THR A 264 -12.68 -1.64 11.94
CA THR A 264 -12.27 -2.31 10.71
C THR A 264 -10.80 -1.97 10.43
N SER A 265 -9.98 -2.98 10.14
CA SER A 265 -8.60 -2.73 9.73
C SER A 265 -8.54 -2.19 8.29
N ALA A 266 -7.46 -1.47 7.93
CA ALA A 266 -7.36 -0.85 6.60
C ALA A 266 -6.05 -1.19 5.88
N ALA A 267 -4.96 -0.50 6.16
CA ALA A 267 -3.70 -0.66 5.45
C ALA A 267 -2.71 -1.53 6.21
N ILE A 268 -1.78 -2.11 5.45
CA ILE A 268 -0.63 -2.84 5.96
C ILE A 268 0.60 -2.49 5.13
N HIS A 269 1.70 -2.15 5.79
CA HIS A 269 2.98 -1.89 5.13
C HIS A 269 4.14 -2.46 5.94
N LEU A 270 5.17 -2.92 5.21
CA LEU A 270 6.46 -3.24 5.79
C LEU A 270 7.29 -1.97 5.98
N HIS A 271 8.01 -1.89 7.09
CA HIS A 271 9.06 -0.89 7.23
C HIS A 271 10.18 -1.15 6.19
N PRO A 272 10.86 -0.12 5.64
CA PRO A 272 11.93 -0.29 4.66
C PRO A 272 13.08 -1.22 5.09
N ASN A 273 13.32 -1.38 6.41
CA ASN A 273 14.32 -2.33 6.91
C ASN A 273 13.85 -3.81 6.95
N ASN A 274 12.59 -4.08 6.58
CA ASN A 274 11.96 -5.40 6.54
C ASN A 274 11.91 -6.15 7.90
N LYS A 275 12.10 -5.45 9.02
CA LYS A 275 12.05 -6.06 10.37
C LYS A 275 10.72 -5.87 11.07
N PHE A 276 9.87 -4.98 10.55
CA PHE A 276 8.59 -4.63 11.18
C PHE A 276 7.50 -4.54 10.12
N VAL A 277 6.29 -4.92 10.52
CA VAL A 277 5.05 -4.72 9.76
C VAL A 277 4.09 -3.87 10.60
N TYR A 278 3.40 -2.94 9.94
CA TYR A 278 2.47 -2.01 10.57
C TYR A 278 1.10 -2.15 9.93
N VAL A 279 0.06 -1.94 10.74
CA VAL A 279 -1.34 -2.00 10.29
C VAL A 279 -2.14 -0.84 10.87
N SER A 280 -3.11 -0.35 10.09
CA SER A 280 -4.02 0.69 10.52
C SER A 280 -5.42 0.15 10.86
N ASN A 281 -6.07 0.75 11.85
CA ASN A 281 -7.39 0.39 12.37
C ASN A 281 -8.31 1.60 12.39
N ARG A 282 -9.48 1.49 11.76
CA ARG A 282 -10.55 2.50 11.69
C ARG A 282 -11.63 2.15 12.70
N GLY A 283 -11.91 3.03 13.63
CA GLY A 283 -12.73 2.81 14.81
C GLY A 283 -11.87 2.97 16.07
N ARG A 284 -10.92 2.07 16.31
CA ARG A 284 -9.85 2.28 17.30
C ARG A 284 -8.99 3.50 16.95
N ASN A 285 -8.93 3.84 15.65
CA ASN A 285 -8.12 4.94 15.13
C ASN A 285 -6.66 4.80 15.58
N SER A 286 -6.03 3.71 15.18
CA SER A 286 -4.68 3.36 15.61
C SER A 286 -3.80 2.84 14.48
N ILE A 287 -2.49 2.95 14.70
CA ILE A 287 -1.46 2.20 13.97
C ILE A 287 -0.82 1.23 14.96
N SER A 288 -0.88 -0.07 14.66
CA SER A 288 -0.22 -1.12 15.44
C SER A 288 1.02 -1.61 14.73
N ALA A 289 2.13 -1.77 15.45
CA ALA A 289 3.43 -2.21 14.96
C ALA A 289 3.78 -3.60 15.48
N PHE A 290 4.29 -4.44 14.60
CA PHE A 290 4.71 -5.80 14.91
C PHE A 290 6.14 -6.03 14.42
N LYS A 291 6.98 -6.63 15.27
CA LYS A 291 8.31 -7.13 14.91
C LYS A 291 8.17 -8.49 14.24
N ILE A 292 8.86 -8.67 13.12
CA ILE A 292 8.92 -9.95 12.40
C ILE A 292 10.07 -10.77 12.96
N LYS A 293 9.79 -12.00 13.41
CA LYS A 293 10.79 -12.96 13.90
C LYS A 293 11.35 -13.80 12.75
N ALA A 294 12.45 -14.47 13.01
CA ALA A 294 13.16 -15.26 12.00
C ALA A 294 12.34 -16.45 11.44
N ASP A 295 11.36 -16.93 12.20
CA ASP A 295 10.42 -17.98 11.81
C ASP A 295 9.14 -17.45 11.14
N GLY A 296 9.04 -16.12 10.93
CA GLY A 296 7.87 -15.47 10.35
C GLY A 296 6.76 -15.16 11.35
N THR A 297 6.89 -15.56 12.62
CA THR A 297 5.95 -15.14 13.67
C THR A 297 6.10 -13.66 14.00
N LEU A 298 5.08 -13.08 14.64
CA LEU A 298 5.01 -11.65 14.95
C LEU A 298 4.99 -11.40 16.46
N GLU A 299 5.49 -10.24 16.86
CA GLU A 299 5.43 -9.73 18.21
C GLU A 299 4.96 -8.26 18.18
N LYS A 300 3.82 -7.95 18.80
CA LYS A 300 3.34 -6.56 18.89
C LYS A 300 4.31 -5.73 19.73
N VAL A 301 4.82 -4.64 19.17
CA VAL A 301 5.84 -3.79 19.82
C VAL A 301 5.35 -2.39 20.11
N ASP A 302 4.27 -1.92 19.44
CA ASP A 302 3.71 -0.59 19.63
C ASP A 302 2.26 -0.48 19.18
N GLU A 303 1.55 0.52 19.68
CA GLU A 303 0.26 1.00 19.18
C GLU A 303 0.14 2.50 19.45
N GLN A 304 -0.16 3.28 18.40
CA GLN A 304 -0.34 4.73 18.48
C GLN A 304 -1.75 5.14 18.06
N THR A 305 -2.32 6.09 18.79
CA THR A 305 -3.67 6.63 18.54
C THR A 305 -3.69 8.15 18.42
N ARG A 306 -2.59 8.84 18.77
CA ARG A 306 -2.55 10.31 18.82
C ARG A 306 -2.73 10.92 17.44
N ALA A 307 -3.72 11.80 17.30
CA ALA A 307 -4.04 12.51 16.05
C ALA A 307 -4.35 11.57 14.86
N ILE A 308 -4.82 10.35 15.12
CA ILE A 308 -5.24 9.38 14.10
C ILE A 308 -6.76 9.35 14.04
N ALA A 309 -7.31 9.49 12.82
CA ALA A 309 -8.76 9.54 12.60
C ALA A 309 -9.13 8.86 11.27
N VAL A 310 -9.71 7.66 11.34
CA VAL A 310 -10.02 6.80 10.19
C VAL A 310 -8.80 6.67 9.27
N PRO A 311 -7.67 6.11 9.76
CA PRO A 311 -6.41 6.01 9.01
C PRO A 311 -6.56 4.97 7.90
N ARG A 312 -6.96 5.43 6.70
CA ARG A 312 -7.25 4.50 5.60
C ARG A 312 -5.99 3.95 4.97
N ASP A 313 -4.92 4.75 4.93
CA ASP A 313 -3.60 4.34 4.49
C ASP A 313 -2.51 5.09 5.25
N PHE A 314 -1.32 4.57 5.22
CA PHE A 314 -0.08 5.19 5.70
C PHE A 314 1.08 4.63 4.89
N ASN A 315 2.22 5.31 4.87
CA ASN A 315 3.43 4.75 4.26
C ASN A 315 4.67 5.38 4.88
N PHE A 316 5.81 4.75 4.64
CA PHE A 316 7.12 5.20 5.12
C PHE A 316 7.84 5.99 4.03
N ASP A 317 8.61 6.99 4.44
CA ASP A 317 9.62 7.56 3.57
C ASP A 317 10.69 6.51 3.21
N PRO A 318 11.42 6.66 2.11
CA PRO A 318 12.41 5.66 1.68
C PRO A 318 13.55 5.40 2.69
N SER A 319 13.83 6.34 3.60
CA SER A 319 14.82 6.12 4.68
C SER A 319 14.26 5.33 5.87
N GLY A 320 12.94 5.23 5.97
CA GLY A 320 12.24 4.60 7.09
C GLY A 320 12.26 5.42 8.39
N LYS A 321 12.63 6.69 8.34
CA LYS A 321 12.65 7.56 9.53
C LYS A 321 11.28 8.13 9.87
N PHE A 322 10.43 8.31 8.86
CA PHE A 322 9.12 8.91 9.00
C PHE A 322 8.03 8.01 8.45
N MET A 323 6.87 8.07 9.09
CA MET A 323 5.62 7.52 8.60
C MET A 323 4.65 8.68 8.35
N ILE A 324 4.02 8.69 7.17
CA ILE A 324 2.89 9.58 6.84
C ILE A 324 1.61 8.78 6.98
N VAL A 325 0.67 9.23 7.81
CA VAL A 325 -0.65 8.62 7.98
C VAL A 325 -1.71 9.50 7.33
N ALA A 326 -2.51 8.91 6.44
CA ALA A 326 -3.62 9.57 5.76
C ALA A 326 -4.91 9.40 6.58
N ASN A 327 -5.35 10.48 7.21
CA ASN A 327 -6.57 10.55 8.02
C ASN A 327 -7.76 10.92 7.14
N GLN A 328 -8.55 9.93 6.74
CA GLN A 328 -9.68 10.12 5.84
C GLN A 328 -10.77 11.03 6.40
N SER A 329 -11.07 10.97 7.71
CA SER A 329 -12.22 11.69 8.29
C SER A 329 -11.89 13.11 8.75
N THR A 330 -10.63 13.47 8.87
CA THR A 330 -10.20 14.82 9.30
C THR A 330 -9.51 15.60 8.18
N ASP A 331 -9.50 15.05 6.97
CA ASP A 331 -8.97 15.72 5.77
C ASP A 331 -7.52 16.22 5.95
N ASN A 332 -6.68 15.41 6.63
CA ASN A 332 -5.28 15.77 6.88
C ASN A 332 -4.36 14.54 6.81
N ILE A 333 -3.08 14.82 6.82
CA ILE A 333 -2.05 13.82 7.09
C ILE A 333 -1.32 14.17 8.38
N VAL A 334 -0.83 13.13 9.05
CA VAL A 334 0.03 13.28 10.24
C VAL A 334 1.36 12.58 10.04
N VAL A 335 2.38 13.10 10.71
CA VAL A 335 3.76 12.60 10.61
C VAL A 335 4.18 12.00 11.93
N TYR A 336 4.71 10.78 11.86
CA TYR A 336 5.33 10.09 12.97
C TYR A 336 6.82 9.87 12.70
N ASP A 337 7.63 9.98 13.75
CA ASP A 337 8.98 9.43 13.78
C ASP A 337 8.91 7.92 13.98
N VAL A 338 9.79 7.20 13.30
CA VAL A 338 9.91 5.75 13.43
C VAL A 338 11.27 5.40 14.01
N ASN A 339 11.30 4.65 15.11
CA ASN A 339 12.54 4.10 15.63
C ASN A 339 12.89 2.79 14.89
N PRO A 340 13.90 2.75 14.01
CA PRO A 340 14.18 1.59 13.16
C PRO A 340 14.72 0.37 13.93
N ALA A 341 15.17 0.55 15.17
CA ALA A 341 15.67 -0.54 16.01
C ALA A 341 14.54 -1.23 16.79
N THR A 342 13.53 -0.47 17.25
CA THR A 342 12.46 -0.98 18.10
C THR A 342 11.13 -1.10 17.40
N GLY A 343 10.94 -0.43 16.25
CA GLY A 343 9.66 -0.34 15.53
C GLY A 343 8.65 0.61 16.16
N LYS A 344 9.00 1.32 17.24
CA LYS A 344 8.09 2.24 17.94
C LYS A 344 7.90 3.53 17.17
N LEU A 345 6.69 4.07 17.24
CA LEU A 345 6.29 5.33 16.64
C LEU A 345 6.25 6.44 17.69
N SER A 346 6.59 7.65 17.28
CA SER A 346 6.42 8.86 18.10
C SER A 346 5.74 9.94 17.26
N PHE A 347 4.61 10.48 17.76
CA PHE A 347 3.90 11.55 17.07
C PHE A 347 4.81 12.78 16.93
N ARG A 348 4.93 13.28 15.72
CA ARG A 348 5.72 14.47 15.43
C ARG A 348 4.84 15.72 15.33
N HIS A 349 3.96 15.77 14.35
CA HIS A 349 3.01 16.88 14.15
C HIS A 349 1.90 16.49 13.17
N GLU A 350 0.80 17.24 13.19
CA GLU A 350 -0.16 17.29 12.10
C GLU A 350 0.41 18.14 10.97
N SER A 351 0.07 17.77 9.73
CA SER A 351 0.62 18.42 8.55
C SER A 351 -0.49 18.93 7.62
N ILE A 352 -0.24 18.97 6.33
CA ILE A 352 -1.13 19.59 5.35
C ILE A 352 -2.55 19.05 5.38
N SER A 353 -3.53 19.94 5.14
CA SER A 353 -4.91 19.55 4.85
C SER A 353 -5.04 19.12 3.39
N THR A 354 -5.72 17.99 3.18
CA THR A 354 -6.05 17.47 1.85
C THR A 354 -7.31 16.62 1.95
N LYS A 355 -8.26 16.81 1.02
CA LYS A 355 -9.58 16.17 1.13
C LYS A 355 -9.52 14.66 0.96
N LEU A 356 -10.13 13.94 1.92
CA LEU A 356 -10.30 12.49 1.92
C LEU A 356 -9.05 11.71 1.48
N PRO A 357 -7.87 11.95 2.11
CA PRO A 357 -6.64 11.25 1.72
C PRO A 357 -6.76 9.77 2.10
N ILE A 358 -6.50 8.87 1.14
CA ILE A 358 -6.69 7.43 1.33
C ILE A 358 -5.57 6.56 0.77
N CYS A 359 -4.55 7.14 0.16
CA CYS A 359 -3.39 6.43 -0.35
C CYS A 359 -2.15 7.31 -0.27
N VAL A 360 -1.02 6.76 0.20
CA VAL A 360 0.27 7.44 0.32
C VAL A 360 1.32 6.65 -0.47
N THR A 361 1.92 7.27 -1.50
CA THR A 361 2.86 6.58 -2.41
C THR A 361 4.14 7.38 -2.58
N PHE A 362 5.25 6.94 -1.96
CA PHE A 362 6.57 7.58 -2.07
C PHE A 362 7.27 7.26 -3.39
N LEU A 363 7.87 8.31 -3.99
CA LEU A 363 8.75 8.25 -5.15
C LEU A 363 10.12 7.66 -4.80
#